data_b0fe317aae75857fb8928c307b26356c
#
_entry.id   b0fe317aae75857fb8928c307b26356c
#
_cell.length_a   1.000
_cell.length_b   1.000
_cell.length_c   1.000
_cell.angle_alpha   90.00
_cell.angle_beta   90.00
_cell.angle_gamma   90.00
#
_symmetry.space_group_name_H-M   'P 1'
#
loop_
_entity.id
_entity.type
_entity.pdbx_description
1 polymer ?
#
loop_
_entity_poly.entity_id
_entity_poly.type
_entity_poly.pdbx_seq_one_letter_code
_entity_poly.pdbx_strand_id
1 'polypeptide(L)'
;YMFLQKFKKESKQFGAQRRASEAAAVQIALQNMAINAGYQDVTRLILRMESLVAQGMADYFKPHEVGEVSVWLEMEDGGKCALLVEKNGKQLKSVPAKLKKDEYIVAITEAKKQMAEQARRTKAMLEDAMESQETYTYAEIQGMLENPVIHDLVAALVFRVMDGGGVSDHTQEEQAVFGFVTAKGMDVFANHAAYTDESEGVSAVSEDEPCNSLHHIEPSDDTLLTVAHPFQMYTQGMWHTIQKYVFDNQIIQPFKQVFRELYVKTEEELNMERSLRYAGNQIQP
;
A
#
# COMPACT_ATOMS: atom_id res chain seq x y z
N TYR A 1 2.50 11.67 -18.61
CA TYR A 1 1.97 11.37 -17.28
C TYR A 1 2.17 12.55 -16.31
N MET A 2 3.39 13.01 -16.08
CA MET A 2 3.70 14.13 -15.17
C MET A 2 2.96 15.42 -15.53
N PHE A 3 2.78 15.69 -16.83
CA PHE A 3 1.96 16.81 -17.28
C PHE A 3 0.50 16.70 -16.83
N LEU A 4 -0.11 15.51 -16.95
CA LEU A 4 -1.48 15.28 -16.52
C LEU A 4 -1.63 15.42 -14.98
N GLN A 5 -0.65 14.95 -14.21
CA GLN A 5 -0.64 15.13 -12.75
C GLN A 5 -0.53 16.61 -12.36
N LYS A 6 0.35 17.37 -13.05
CA LYS A 6 0.48 18.80 -12.84
C LYS A 6 -0.82 19.53 -13.20
N PHE A 7 -1.41 19.22 -14.33
CA PHE A 7 -2.68 19.81 -14.79
C PHE A 7 -3.80 19.57 -13.77
N LYS A 8 -3.96 18.31 -13.27
CA LYS A 8 -4.92 17.96 -12.22
C LYS A 8 -4.68 18.76 -10.93
N LYS A 9 -3.41 18.99 -10.57
CA LYS A 9 -3.04 19.78 -9.37
C LYS A 9 -3.41 21.24 -9.54
N GLU A 10 -3.10 21.85 -10.69
CA GLU A 10 -3.38 23.26 -11.02
C GLU A 10 -4.89 23.51 -11.11
N SER A 11 -5.68 22.50 -11.47
CA SER A 11 -7.15 22.55 -11.49
C SER A 11 -7.78 22.95 -10.15
N LYS A 12 -7.07 22.73 -9.02
CA LYS A 12 -7.57 23.04 -7.68
C LYS A 12 -7.86 24.53 -7.44
N GLN A 13 -7.27 25.42 -8.22
CA GLN A 13 -7.54 26.87 -8.15
C GLN A 13 -8.91 27.27 -8.72
N PHE A 14 -9.59 26.39 -9.44
CA PHE A 14 -10.88 26.65 -10.06
C PHE A 14 -12.05 26.12 -9.25
N GLY A 15 -13.26 26.53 -9.60
CA GLY A 15 -14.50 26.09 -8.96
C GLY A 15 -14.78 24.58 -9.15
N ALA A 16 -15.69 24.05 -8.34
CA ALA A 16 -15.96 22.60 -8.26
C ALA A 16 -16.33 21.96 -9.62
N GLN A 17 -17.18 22.61 -10.41
CA GLN A 17 -17.61 22.11 -11.71
C GLN A 17 -16.45 21.96 -12.70
N ARG A 18 -15.58 22.98 -12.80
CA ARG A 18 -14.41 22.93 -13.68
C ARG A 18 -13.41 21.87 -13.22
N ARG A 19 -13.18 21.76 -11.89
CA ARG A 19 -12.32 20.69 -11.34
C ARG A 19 -12.82 19.30 -11.70
N ALA A 20 -14.14 19.07 -11.60
CA ALA A 20 -14.73 17.79 -11.95
C ALA A 20 -14.54 17.47 -13.45
N SER A 21 -14.79 18.45 -14.33
CA SER A 21 -14.60 18.28 -15.77
C SER A 21 -13.13 18.03 -16.13
N GLU A 22 -12.20 18.76 -15.54
CA GLU A 22 -10.76 18.58 -15.77
C GLU A 22 -10.26 17.24 -15.21
N ALA A 23 -10.76 16.80 -14.07
CA ALA A 23 -10.46 15.47 -13.52
C ALA A 23 -10.96 14.33 -14.43
N ALA A 24 -12.18 14.45 -14.98
CA ALA A 24 -12.71 13.50 -15.96
C ALA A 24 -11.88 13.46 -17.24
N ALA A 25 -11.47 14.62 -17.76
CA ALA A 25 -10.60 14.71 -18.92
C ALA A 25 -9.23 14.04 -18.69
N VAL A 26 -8.62 14.24 -17.51
CA VAL A 26 -7.37 13.56 -17.12
C VAL A 26 -7.58 12.05 -17.05
N GLN A 27 -8.69 11.57 -16.50
CA GLN A 27 -8.99 10.14 -16.43
C GLN A 27 -9.09 9.52 -17.83
N ILE A 28 -9.81 10.16 -18.75
CA ILE A 28 -9.90 9.72 -20.15
C ILE A 28 -8.52 9.71 -20.82
N ALA A 29 -7.71 10.75 -20.60
CA ALA A 29 -6.36 10.80 -21.14
C ALA A 29 -5.49 9.65 -20.61
N LEU A 30 -5.56 9.32 -19.32
CA LEU A 30 -4.84 8.19 -18.72
C LEU A 30 -5.32 6.85 -19.26
N GLN A 31 -6.63 6.67 -19.46
CA GLN A 31 -7.19 5.46 -20.09
C GLN A 31 -6.65 5.27 -21.51
N ASN A 32 -6.68 6.33 -22.33
CA ASN A 32 -6.13 6.29 -23.68
C ASN A 32 -4.62 6.00 -23.67
N MET A 33 -3.86 6.56 -22.72
CA MET A 33 -2.44 6.26 -22.56
C MET A 33 -2.22 4.79 -22.21
N ALA A 34 -2.99 4.23 -21.28
CA ALA A 34 -2.89 2.83 -20.88
C ALA A 34 -3.13 1.90 -22.07
N ILE A 35 -4.22 2.10 -22.78
CA ILE A 35 -4.57 1.30 -23.98
C ILE A 35 -3.47 1.40 -25.05
N ASN A 36 -3.03 2.61 -25.39
CA ASN A 36 -2.02 2.80 -26.45
C ASN A 36 -0.63 2.29 -26.06
N ALA A 37 -0.32 2.24 -24.78
CA ALA A 37 0.95 1.71 -24.27
C ALA A 37 0.90 0.21 -23.96
N GLY A 38 -0.25 -0.45 -24.17
CA GLY A 38 -0.43 -1.89 -23.97
C GLY A 38 -0.60 -2.30 -22.50
N TYR A 39 -0.95 -1.36 -21.61
CA TYR A 39 -1.28 -1.70 -20.23
C TYR A 39 -2.71 -2.20 -20.10
N GLN A 40 -2.94 -3.15 -19.21
CA GLN A 40 -4.25 -3.74 -18.95
C GLN A 40 -5.27 -2.69 -18.50
N ASP A 41 -4.81 -1.74 -17.66
CA ASP A 41 -5.63 -0.67 -17.09
C ASP A 41 -4.79 0.56 -16.71
N VAL A 42 -5.49 1.58 -16.18
CA VAL A 42 -4.87 2.85 -15.75
C VAL A 42 -3.99 2.68 -14.52
N THR A 43 -4.35 1.76 -13.61
CA THR A 43 -3.60 1.52 -12.38
C THR A 43 -2.20 1.00 -12.71
N ARG A 44 -2.08 0.00 -13.60
CA ARG A 44 -0.79 -0.55 -14.07
C ARG A 44 0.06 0.51 -14.78
N LEU A 45 -0.55 1.34 -15.61
CA LEU A 45 0.13 2.49 -16.21
C LEU A 45 0.69 3.43 -15.13
N ILE A 46 -0.14 3.83 -14.15
CA ILE A 46 0.25 4.75 -13.09
C ILE A 46 1.43 4.18 -12.30
N LEU A 47 1.33 2.93 -11.83
CA LEU A 47 2.38 2.26 -11.08
C LEU A 47 3.72 2.27 -11.84
N ARG A 48 3.68 1.93 -13.14
CA ARG A 48 4.88 1.97 -13.98
C ARG A 48 5.45 3.37 -14.14
N MET A 49 4.61 4.37 -14.37
CA MET A 49 5.06 5.76 -14.52
C MET A 49 5.64 6.31 -13.21
N GLU A 50 5.02 6.02 -12.06
CA GLU A 50 5.53 6.42 -10.75
C GLU A 50 6.87 5.74 -10.43
N SER A 51 7.03 4.46 -10.77
CA SER A 51 8.32 3.76 -10.64
C SER A 51 9.42 4.43 -11.45
N LEU A 52 9.15 4.78 -12.71
CA LEU A 52 10.11 5.50 -13.57
C LEU A 52 10.48 6.88 -13.00
N VAL A 53 9.51 7.60 -12.45
CA VAL A 53 9.75 8.90 -11.81
C VAL A 53 10.65 8.73 -10.58
N ALA A 54 10.38 7.72 -9.73
CA ALA A 54 11.19 7.43 -8.56
C ALA A 54 12.63 7.03 -8.92
N GLN A 55 12.81 6.19 -9.96
CA GLN A 55 14.13 5.81 -10.46
C GLN A 55 14.93 7.04 -10.93
N GLY A 56 14.28 7.98 -11.60
CA GLY A 56 14.91 9.26 -12.00
C GLY A 56 15.33 10.16 -10.83
N MET A 57 14.84 9.87 -9.62
CA MET A 57 15.17 10.62 -8.40
C MET A 57 16.08 9.85 -7.44
N ALA A 58 16.55 8.66 -7.82
CA ALA A 58 17.32 7.76 -6.95
C ALA A 58 18.62 8.40 -6.40
N ASP A 59 19.23 9.30 -7.14
CA ASP A 59 20.46 9.96 -6.70
C ASP A 59 20.24 10.95 -5.54
N TYR A 60 19.03 11.43 -5.34
CA TYR A 60 18.71 12.29 -4.18
C TYR A 60 18.69 11.55 -2.85
N PHE A 61 18.66 10.21 -2.84
CA PHE A 61 18.81 9.40 -1.63
C PHE A 61 20.26 9.20 -1.18
N LYS A 62 21.22 9.68 -1.99
CA LYS A 62 22.64 9.62 -1.65
C LYS A 62 23.10 10.97 -1.12
N PRO A 63 23.98 11.01 -0.09
CA PRO A 63 24.57 12.25 0.37
C PRO A 63 25.27 13.00 -0.77
N HIS A 64 24.93 14.27 -0.94
CA HIS A 64 25.54 15.17 -1.93
C HIS A 64 26.06 16.43 -1.25
N GLU A 65 27.31 16.78 -1.54
CA GLU A 65 28.01 17.94 -0.95
C GLU A 65 27.58 19.23 -1.64
N VAL A 66 27.06 20.19 -0.85
CA VAL A 66 26.73 21.54 -1.28
C VAL A 66 27.39 22.54 -0.35
N GLY A 67 28.53 23.08 -0.80
CA GLY A 67 29.37 23.97 0.04
C GLY A 67 29.92 23.23 1.28
N GLU A 68 29.44 23.60 2.47
CA GLU A 68 29.92 23.01 3.74
C GLU A 68 28.95 21.98 4.33
N VAL A 69 27.91 21.56 3.60
CA VAL A 69 26.89 20.62 4.08
C VAL A 69 26.69 19.48 3.09
N SER A 70 26.41 18.30 3.63
CA SER A 70 25.87 17.16 2.88
C SER A 70 24.37 17.18 2.96
N VAL A 71 23.67 16.90 1.85
CA VAL A 71 22.20 16.87 1.79
C VAL A 71 21.73 15.63 1.04
N TRP A 72 20.67 14.99 1.55
CA TRP A 72 20.00 13.86 0.87
C TRP A 72 18.55 13.74 1.33
N LEU A 73 17.78 12.92 0.63
CA LEU A 73 16.42 12.56 1.01
C LEU A 73 16.39 11.22 1.72
N GLU A 74 15.47 11.08 2.66
CA GLU A 74 15.20 9.83 3.35
C GLU A 74 13.68 9.63 3.42
N MET A 75 13.23 8.39 3.19
CA MET A 75 11.84 8.03 3.42
C MET A 75 11.69 7.60 4.88
N GLU A 76 10.72 8.19 5.56
CA GLU A 76 10.31 7.83 6.92
C GLU A 76 9.04 6.98 6.86
N ASP A 77 8.76 6.27 7.93
CA ASP A 77 7.55 5.47 8.09
C ASP A 77 6.29 6.23 7.69
N GLY A 78 5.37 5.51 7.04
CA GLY A 78 4.11 6.09 6.54
C GLY A 78 4.26 6.96 5.30
N GLY A 79 5.39 6.89 4.59
CA GLY A 79 5.61 7.54 3.29
C GLY A 79 5.94 9.03 3.38
N LYS A 80 6.46 9.50 4.50
CA LYS A 80 6.98 10.86 4.62
C LYS A 80 8.39 10.92 4.04
N CYS A 81 8.67 11.96 3.27
CA CYS A 81 10.00 12.22 2.73
C CYS A 81 10.67 13.34 3.53
N ALA A 82 11.77 13.05 4.19
CA ALA A 82 12.59 14.02 4.91
C ALA A 82 13.75 14.51 4.05
N LEU A 83 14.12 15.79 4.18
CA LEU A 83 15.38 16.33 3.65
C LEU A 83 16.35 16.40 4.81
N LEU A 84 17.37 15.56 4.77
CA LEU A 84 18.44 15.54 5.77
C LEU A 84 19.57 16.48 5.34
N VAL A 85 20.13 17.17 6.32
CA VAL A 85 21.22 18.12 6.13
C VAL A 85 22.25 17.88 7.22
N GLU A 86 23.46 17.61 6.86
CA GLU A 86 24.57 17.38 7.79
C GLU A 86 25.70 18.38 7.56
N LYS A 87 26.32 18.84 8.64
CA LYS A 87 27.51 19.67 8.62
C LYS A 87 28.52 19.17 9.67
N ASN A 88 29.71 18.78 9.22
CA ASN A 88 30.79 18.28 10.10
C ASN A 88 30.31 17.14 11.05
N GLY A 89 29.54 16.17 10.55
CA GLY A 89 29.02 15.06 11.34
C GLY A 89 27.85 15.42 12.27
N LYS A 90 27.29 16.62 12.14
CA LYS A 90 26.11 17.04 12.93
C LYS A 90 24.92 17.34 12.03
N GLN A 91 23.79 16.68 12.32
CA GLN A 91 22.54 16.92 11.62
C GLN A 91 21.98 18.30 11.93
N LEU A 92 21.63 19.04 10.90
CA LEU A 92 21.00 20.37 10.99
C LEU A 92 19.49 20.24 10.85
N LYS A 93 18.74 21.09 11.56
CA LYS A 93 17.26 21.13 11.46
C LYS A 93 16.75 21.64 10.10
N SER A 94 17.58 22.38 9.35
CA SER A 94 17.19 22.95 8.05
C SER A 94 18.41 23.38 7.26
N VAL A 95 18.21 23.53 5.94
CA VAL A 95 19.22 24.06 5.02
C VAL A 95 19.64 25.48 5.44
N PRO A 96 20.94 25.77 5.54
CA PRO A 96 21.45 27.13 5.81
C PRO A 96 20.91 28.17 4.84
N ALA A 97 20.55 29.35 5.36
CA ALA A 97 19.91 30.39 4.54
C ALA A 97 20.71 30.78 3.28
N LYS A 98 22.06 30.74 3.35
CA LYS A 98 22.95 31.04 2.24
C LYS A 98 22.83 30.06 1.07
N LEU A 99 22.48 28.80 1.34
CA LEU A 99 22.39 27.71 0.36
C LEU A 99 20.99 27.50 -0.19
N LYS A 100 19.96 28.17 0.33
CA LYS A 100 18.56 27.98 -0.13
C LYS A 100 18.32 28.31 -1.60
N LYS A 101 19.20 29.11 -2.20
CA LYS A 101 19.13 29.49 -3.63
C LYS A 101 20.06 28.67 -4.52
N ASP A 102 20.81 27.75 -3.94
CA ASP A 102 21.64 26.81 -4.68
C ASP A 102 20.77 25.94 -5.58
N GLU A 103 21.21 25.68 -6.80
CA GLU A 103 20.45 24.96 -7.81
C GLU A 103 20.13 23.53 -7.35
N TYR A 104 21.09 22.84 -6.73
CA TYR A 104 20.87 21.48 -6.21
C TYR A 104 19.88 21.48 -5.04
N ILE A 105 19.97 22.45 -4.14
CA ILE A 105 19.03 22.59 -3.00
C ILE A 105 17.61 22.86 -3.50
N VAL A 106 17.44 23.65 -4.52
CA VAL A 106 16.13 23.89 -5.15
C VAL A 106 15.60 22.60 -5.77
N ALA A 107 16.45 21.88 -6.53
CA ALA A 107 16.08 20.64 -7.20
C ALA A 107 15.69 19.53 -6.20
N ILE A 108 16.51 19.28 -5.16
CA ILE A 108 16.21 18.26 -4.14
C ILE A 108 14.97 18.61 -3.32
N THR A 109 14.72 19.90 -3.08
CA THR A 109 13.50 20.34 -2.38
C THR A 109 12.25 20.08 -3.22
N GLU A 110 12.33 20.26 -4.54
CA GLU A 110 11.23 19.93 -5.45
C GLU A 110 11.04 18.41 -5.56
N ALA A 111 12.14 17.65 -5.66
CA ALA A 111 12.09 16.17 -5.62
C ALA A 111 11.39 15.66 -4.35
N LYS A 112 11.73 16.21 -3.17
CA LYS A 112 11.03 15.93 -1.91
C LYS A 112 9.51 16.07 -2.02
N LYS A 113 9.05 17.18 -2.62
CA LYS A 113 7.61 17.43 -2.79
C LYS A 113 6.96 16.40 -3.73
N GLN A 114 7.66 16.07 -4.83
CA GLN A 114 7.16 15.09 -5.80
C GLN A 114 7.03 13.70 -5.15
N MET A 115 8.02 13.27 -4.36
CA MET A 115 7.98 12.00 -3.63
C MET A 115 6.84 11.96 -2.60
N ALA A 116 6.66 13.03 -1.82
CA ALA A 116 5.56 13.12 -0.87
C ALA A 116 4.17 13.10 -1.56
N GLU A 117 4.05 13.69 -2.74
CA GLU A 117 2.82 13.62 -3.53
C GLU A 117 2.60 12.23 -4.13
N GLN A 118 3.67 11.54 -4.57
CA GLN A 118 3.60 10.16 -5.02
C GLN A 118 3.14 9.24 -3.89
N ALA A 119 3.78 9.28 -2.74
CA ALA A 119 3.39 8.48 -1.57
C ALA A 119 1.90 8.68 -1.21
N ARG A 120 1.43 9.94 -1.23
CA ARG A 120 0.03 10.25 -0.95
C ARG A 120 -0.94 9.68 -2.01
N ARG A 121 -0.57 9.75 -3.31
CA ARG A 121 -1.40 9.16 -4.38
C ARG A 121 -1.46 7.65 -4.27
N THR A 122 -0.31 7.01 -4.05
CA THR A 122 -0.24 5.56 -3.87
C THR A 122 -1.04 5.10 -2.65
N LYS A 123 -0.95 5.83 -1.54
CA LYS A 123 -1.76 5.54 -0.35
C LYS A 123 -3.26 5.53 -0.66
N ALA A 124 -3.76 6.56 -1.34
CA ALA A 124 -5.18 6.63 -1.73
C ALA A 124 -5.55 5.50 -2.72
N MET A 125 -4.69 5.21 -3.69
CA MET A 125 -4.88 4.12 -4.65
C MET A 125 -4.97 2.75 -3.96
N LEU A 126 -4.09 2.47 -2.99
CA LEU A 126 -4.10 1.20 -2.24
C LEU A 126 -5.33 1.09 -1.31
N GLU A 127 -5.81 2.20 -0.74
CA GLU A 127 -7.05 2.23 0.03
C GLU A 127 -8.27 1.99 -0.87
N ASP A 128 -8.33 2.64 -2.04
CA ASP A 128 -9.37 2.41 -3.06
C ASP A 128 -9.32 0.95 -3.58
N ALA A 129 -8.13 0.39 -3.79
CA ALA A 129 -7.94 -1.00 -4.20
C ALA A 129 -8.43 -2.01 -3.14
N MET A 130 -8.25 -1.70 -1.86
CA MET A 130 -8.81 -2.49 -0.76
C MET A 130 -10.35 -2.48 -0.80
N GLU A 131 -10.97 -1.33 -1.05
CA GLU A 131 -12.43 -1.19 -1.10
C GLU A 131 -13.03 -1.83 -2.35
N SER A 132 -12.39 -1.66 -3.51
CA SER A 132 -12.83 -2.24 -4.79
C SER A 132 -12.45 -3.72 -4.97
N GLN A 133 -11.63 -4.26 -4.08
CA GLN A 133 -11.06 -5.61 -4.19
C GLN A 133 -10.29 -5.83 -5.50
N GLU A 134 -9.55 -4.80 -5.91
CA GLU A 134 -8.69 -4.89 -7.09
C GLU A 134 -7.60 -5.94 -6.87
N THR A 135 -7.38 -6.76 -7.90
CA THR A 135 -6.39 -7.85 -7.87
C THR A 135 -5.08 -7.40 -8.50
N TYR A 136 -3.98 -7.83 -7.91
CA TYR A 136 -2.63 -7.65 -8.41
C TYR A 136 -1.96 -9.01 -8.50
N THR A 137 -1.04 -9.19 -9.44
CA THR A 137 -0.14 -10.35 -9.41
C THR A 137 0.94 -10.14 -8.35
N TYR A 138 1.51 -11.24 -7.85
CA TYR A 138 2.64 -11.15 -6.92
C TYR A 138 3.82 -10.37 -7.54
N ALA A 139 4.11 -10.58 -8.83
CA ALA A 139 5.13 -9.82 -9.56
C ALA A 139 4.85 -8.30 -9.58
N GLU A 140 3.58 -7.89 -9.72
CA GLU A 140 3.21 -6.47 -9.67
C GLU A 140 3.46 -5.86 -8.28
N ILE A 141 3.13 -6.58 -7.21
CA ILE A 141 3.41 -6.13 -5.84
C ILE A 141 4.92 -6.06 -5.58
N GLN A 142 5.71 -7.06 -6.07
CA GLN A 142 7.17 -7.00 -6.01
C GLN A 142 7.72 -5.75 -6.72
N GLY A 143 7.20 -5.44 -7.89
CA GLY A 143 7.55 -4.21 -8.62
C GLY A 143 7.22 -2.92 -7.85
N MET A 144 6.16 -2.92 -7.02
CA MET A 144 5.87 -1.81 -6.11
C MET A 144 6.91 -1.72 -4.97
N LEU A 145 7.33 -2.86 -4.42
CA LEU A 145 8.35 -2.91 -3.36
C LEU A 145 9.74 -2.45 -3.83
N GLU A 146 10.04 -2.57 -5.12
CA GLU A 146 11.29 -2.02 -5.68
C GLU A 146 11.33 -0.48 -5.69
N ASN A 147 10.18 0.18 -5.57
CA ASN A 147 10.09 1.63 -5.56
C ASN A 147 10.32 2.18 -4.14
N PRO A 148 11.46 2.85 -3.85
CA PRO A 148 11.81 3.28 -2.50
C PRO A 148 10.84 4.30 -1.90
N VAL A 149 10.05 4.98 -2.73
CA VAL A 149 9.06 5.99 -2.26
C VAL A 149 7.84 5.33 -1.64
N ILE A 150 7.48 4.13 -2.10
CA ILE A 150 6.25 3.44 -1.68
C ILE A 150 6.50 2.09 -1.03
N HIS A 151 7.76 1.64 -0.98
CA HIS A 151 8.17 0.37 -0.37
C HIS A 151 7.48 0.13 0.97
N ASP A 152 7.67 1.03 1.94
CA ASP A 152 7.16 0.88 3.31
C ASP A 152 5.63 0.95 3.37
N LEU A 153 5.00 1.68 2.43
CA LEU A 153 3.54 1.72 2.33
C LEU A 153 2.96 0.36 1.93
N VAL A 154 3.62 -0.33 1.00
CA VAL A 154 3.19 -1.64 0.49
C VAL A 154 3.56 -2.75 1.47
N ALA A 155 4.79 -2.74 2.00
CA ALA A 155 5.29 -3.74 2.94
C ALA A 155 4.48 -3.80 4.26
N ALA A 156 3.88 -2.67 4.68
CA ALA A 156 3.06 -2.59 5.89
C ALA A 156 1.61 -3.07 5.71
N LEU A 157 1.19 -3.42 4.48
CA LEU A 157 -0.18 -3.87 4.19
C LEU A 157 -0.31 -5.39 4.29
N VAL A 158 -1.46 -5.81 4.77
CA VAL A 158 -1.87 -7.21 4.74
C VAL A 158 -2.54 -7.50 3.40
N PHE A 159 -2.05 -8.51 2.71
CA PHE A 159 -2.61 -9.01 1.46
C PHE A 159 -3.35 -10.33 1.70
N ARG A 160 -4.34 -10.58 0.87
CA ARG A 160 -5.04 -11.86 0.76
C ARG A 160 -4.63 -12.54 -0.53
N VAL A 161 -4.25 -13.81 -0.47
CA VAL A 161 -4.04 -14.66 -1.64
C VAL A 161 -5.42 -15.06 -2.18
N MET A 162 -5.67 -14.81 -3.48
CA MET A 162 -6.96 -15.07 -4.12
C MET A 162 -7.07 -16.48 -4.70
N ASP A 163 -5.99 -16.96 -5.29
CA ASP A 163 -5.93 -18.33 -5.77
C ASP A 163 -5.32 -19.19 -4.67
N GLY A 164 -5.98 -20.25 -4.29
CA GLY A 164 -5.44 -21.24 -3.37
C GLY A 164 -4.14 -21.79 -3.95
N GLY A 165 -3.01 -21.13 -3.65
CA GLY A 165 -1.69 -21.49 -4.15
C GLY A 165 -1.34 -22.93 -3.74
N GLY A 166 -1.71 -23.87 -4.57
CA GLY A 166 -1.17 -25.24 -4.55
C GLY A 166 -1.76 -26.22 -3.54
N VAL A 167 -2.87 -25.93 -2.87
CA VAL A 167 -3.56 -26.95 -2.05
C VAL A 167 -4.83 -27.41 -2.77
N SER A 168 -4.70 -28.45 -3.56
CA SER A 168 -5.80 -29.14 -4.22
C SER A 168 -6.40 -30.16 -3.27
N ASP A 169 -7.54 -29.87 -2.67
CA ASP A 169 -8.58 -30.88 -2.47
C ASP A 169 -9.97 -30.22 -2.32
N HIS A 170 -10.92 -30.70 -3.10
CA HIS A 170 -12.23 -30.10 -3.41
C HIS A 170 -13.32 -30.28 -2.34
N THR A 171 -13.00 -30.32 -1.04
CA THR A 171 -14.00 -30.67 -0.02
C THR A 171 -14.06 -29.79 1.23
N GLN A 172 -13.26 -28.70 1.32
CA GLN A 172 -13.37 -27.75 2.45
C GLN A 172 -13.49 -26.32 1.94
N GLU A 173 -14.27 -25.48 2.61
CA GLU A 173 -14.36 -24.04 2.38
C GLU A 173 -12.93 -23.48 2.32
N GLU A 174 -12.53 -22.99 1.16
CA GLU A 174 -11.17 -22.45 0.93
C GLU A 174 -10.84 -21.39 1.98
N GLN A 175 -9.94 -21.74 2.88
CA GLN A 175 -9.50 -20.82 3.92
C GLN A 175 -8.60 -19.77 3.28
N ALA A 176 -9.00 -18.50 3.43
CA ALA A 176 -8.23 -17.41 2.88
C ALA A 176 -6.88 -17.26 3.59
N VAL A 177 -5.81 -17.16 2.82
CA VAL A 177 -4.45 -16.90 3.30
C VAL A 177 -4.21 -15.40 3.36
N PHE A 178 -3.79 -14.90 4.52
CA PHE A 178 -3.43 -13.50 4.75
C PHE A 178 -1.97 -13.37 5.14
N GLY A 179 -1.29 -12.33 4.66
CA GLY A 179 0.11 -12.10 5.01
C GLY A 179 0.67 -10.79 4.49
N PHE A 180 1.94 -10.57 4.78
CA PHE A 180 2.71 -9.43 4.31
C PHE A 180 3.60 -9.86 3.15
N VAL A 181 3.69 -9.02 2.11
CA VAL A 181 4.62 -9.26 1.00
C VAL A 181 5.99 -8.72 1.39
N THR A 182 7.02 -9.54 1.18
CA THR A 182 8.42 -9.24 1.45
C THR A 182 9.22 -9.25 0.14
N ALA A 183 10.47 -8.83 0.18
CA ALA A 183 11.35 -8.84 -0.99
C ALA A 183 11.62 -10.25 -1.57
N LYS A 184 11.31 -11.33 -0.84
CA LYS A 184 11.62 -12.71 -1.25
C LYS A 184 10.43 -13.67 -1.13
N GLY A 185 9.23 -13.19 -0.93
CA GLY A 185 8.07 -14.04 -0.76
C GLY A 185 6.97 -13.35 0.03
N MET A 186 6.20 -14.12 0.75
CA MET A 186 5.19 -13.63 1.69
C MET A 186 5.36 -14.30 3.04
N ASP A 187 5.17 -13.51 4.09
CA ASP A 187 5.07 -14.00 5.46
C ASP A 187 3.58 -14.07 5.82
N VAL A 188 3.03 -15.28 5.83
CA VAL A 188 1.59 -15.53 5.98
C VAL A 188 1.25 -16.01 7.39
N PHE A 189 0.08 -15.59 7.87
CA PHE A 189 -0.45 -16.05 9.15
C PHE A 189 -0.83 -17.53 9.08
N ALA A 190 -0.36 -18.31 10.05
CA ALA A 190 -0.77 -19.70 10.19
C ALA A 190 -2.27 -19.76 10.49
N ASN A 191 -3.01 -20.48 9.66
CA ASN A 191 -4.40 -20.80 9.95
C ASN A 191 -4.42 -22.22 10.53
N HIS A 192 -4.80 -22.39 11.79
CA HIS A 192 -4.77 -23.66 12.51
C HIS A 192 -5.55 -24.81 11.84
N ALA A 193 -6.37 -24.52 10.84
CA ALA A 193 -7.17 -25.53 10.17
C ALA A 193 -6.56 -26.01 8.82
N ALA A 194 -5.52 -25.39 8.29
CA ALA A 194 -5.00 -25.70 6.95
C ALA A 194 -3.84 -26.72 6.93
N TYR A 195 -3.31 -27.14 8.06
CA TYR A 195 -2.14 -28.03 8.14
C TYR A 195 -2.46 -29.38 8.82
N THR A 196 -3.51 -30.06 8.37
CA THR A 196 -3.67 -31.49 8.61
C THR A 196 -3.49 -32.24 7.31
N ASP A 197 -2.30 -32.17 6.71
CA ASP A 197 -1.90 -33.16 5.71
C ASP A 197 -1.20 -34.33 6.43
N GLU A 198 -1.92 -35.44 6.59
CA GLU A 198 -1.41 -36.67 7.20
C GLU A 198 -0.39 -37.41 6.31
N SER A 199 0.00 -36.87 5.12
CA SER A 199 0.77 -37.63 4.11
C SER A 199 2.27 -37.43 4.16
N GLU A 200 2.81 -36.41 4.80
CA GLU A 200 4.26 -36.27 4.97
C GLU A 200 4.59 -35.84 6.41
N GLY A 201 4.95 -36.78 7.26
CA GLY A 201 5.59 -36.75 8.56
C GLY A 201 6.08 -35.42 9.17
N VAL A 202 5.39 -34.33 8.96
CA VAL A 202 5.64 -33.04 9.59
C VAL A 202 4.91 -33.06 10.93
N SER A 203 5.68 -33.04 12.01
CA SER A 203 5.22 -33.00 13.39
C SER A 203 4.09 -32.01 13.56
N ALA A 204 2.99 -32.47 14.12
CA ALA A 204 1.87 -31.65 14.56
C ALA A 204 2.44 -30.43 15.30
N VAL A 205 2.13 -29.23 14.79
CA VAL A 205 2.39 -27.97 15.51
C VAL A 205 1.68 -28.11 16.84
N SER A 206 2.41 -28.06 17.95
CA SER A 206 1.86 -28.22 19.29
C SER A 206 0.78 -27.15 19.52
N GLU A 207 -0.32 -27.51 20.15
CA GLU A 207 -1.43 -26.62 20.56
C GLU A 207 -0.95 -25.38 21.37
N ASP A 208 0.33 -25.33 21.74
CA ASP A 208 1.00 -24.27 22.51
C ASP A 208 1.74 -23.24 21.66
N GLU A 209 1.81 -23.35 20.31
CA GLU A 209 2.38 -22.28 19.51
C GLU A 209 1.42 -21.08 19.46
N PRO A 210 1.92 -19.86 19.78
CA PRO A 210 1.07 -18.69 19.79
C PRO A 210 0.54 -18.46 18.37
N CYS A 211 -0.78 -18.21 18.23
CA CYS A 211 -1.47 -17.85 16.98
C CYS A 211 -0.87 -16.65 16.21
N ASN A 212 0.33 -16.21 16.54
CA ASN A 212 1.05 -15.06 15.99
C ASN A 212 2.27 -15.48 15.14
N SER A 213 2.48 -16.76 14.85
CA SER A 213 3.58 -17.18 13.97
C SER A 213 3.25 -16.87 12.52
N LEU A 214 4.21 -16.26 11.83
CA LEU A 214 4.18 -16.12 10.38
C LEU A 214 5.00 -17.26 9.77
N HIS A 215 4.50 -17.79 8.65
CA HIS A 215 5.22 -18.77 7.83
C HIS A 215 5.61 -18.12 6.52
N HIS A 216 6.84 -18.37 6.09
CA HIS A 216 7.31 -17.87 4.81
C HIS A 216 6.85 -18.79 3.67
N ILE A 217 6.27 -18.18 2.63
CA ILE A 217 5.91 -18.86 1.37
C ILE A 217 6.52 -18.11 0.19
N GLU A 218 6.76 -18.82 -0.90
CA GLU A 218 7.22 -18.25 -2.16
C GLU A 218 6.12 -18.39 -3.23
N PRO A 219 5.23 -17.38 -3.38
CA PRO A 219 4.19 -17.39 -4.40
C PRO A 219 4.81 -17.36 -5.80
N SER A 220 4.10 -17.92 -6.79
CA SER A 220 4.47 -17.71 -8.20
C SER A 220 4.20 -16.26 -8.63
N ASP A 221 4.89 -15.80 -9.65
CA ASP A 221 4.73 -14.42 -10.18
C ASP A 221 3.28 -14.09 -10.56
N ASP A 222 2.51 -15.09 -11.01
CA ASP A 222 1.12 -14.95 -11.43
C ASP A 222 0.10 -15.11 -10.28
N THR A 223 0.56 -15.42 -9.06
CA THR A 223 -0.33 -15.55 -7.90
C THR A 223 -1.10 -14.25 -7.69
N LEU A 224 -2.43 -14.32 -7.64
CA LEU A 224 -3.30 -13.16 -7.47
C LEU A 224 -3.43 -12.78 -6.00
N LEU A 225 -3.23 -11.50 -5.72
CA LEU A 225 -3.30 -10.89 -4.40
C LEU A 225 -4.30 -9.72 -4.41
N THR A 226 -5.00 -9.53 -3.30
CA THR A 226 -5.76 -8.29 -3.04
C THR A 226 -5.26 -7.64 -1.75
N VAL A 227 -5.38 -6.33 -1.64
CA VAL A 227 -5.24 -5.66 -0.35
C VAL A 227 -6.39 -6.12 0.54
N ALA A 228 -6.08 -6.83 1.61
CA ALA A 228 -7.09 -7.49 2.43
C ALA A 228 -8.02 -6.48 3.13
N HIS A 229 -9.33 -6.63 2.96
CA HIS A 229 -10.31 -5.83 3.66
C HIS A 229 -10.57 -6.40 5.07
N PRO A 230 -10.75 -5.58 6.12
CA PRO A 230 -10.99 -6.06 7.49
C PRO A 230 -12.18 -7.01 7.61
N PHE A 231 -13.22 -6.82 6.79
CA PHE A 231 -14.38 -7.72 6.77
C PHE A 231 -14.01 -9.14 6.35
N GLN A 232 -13.07 -9.30 5.40
CA GLN A 232 -12.57 -10.63 5.00
C GLN A 232 -11.79 -11.29 6.13
N MET A 233 -10.93 -10.54 6.82
CA MET A 233 -10.20 -11.02 7.99
C MET A 233 -11.16 -11.43 9.11
N TYR A 234 -12.24 -10.65 9.32
CA TYR A 234 -13.28 -10.91 10.30
C TYR A 234 -14.05 -12.20 9.99
N THR A 235 -14.52 -12.37 8.75
CA THR A 235 -15.28 -13.56 8.34
C THR A 235 -14.46 -14.85 8.43
N GLN A 236 -13.15 -14.78 8.32
CA GLN A 236 -12.22 -15.89 8.48
C GLN A 236 -11.71 -16.07 9.93
N GLY A 237 -12.23 -15.29 10.88
CA GLY A 237 -11.82 -15.36 12.29
C GLY A 237 -10.39 -14.84 12.58
N MET A 238 -9.70 -14.28 11.57
CA MET A 238 -8.29 -13.87 11.66
C MET A 238 -8.09 -12.41 12.09
N TRP A 239 -9.13 -11.61 12.12
CA TRP A 239 -9.01 -10.15 12.30
C TRP A 239 -8.27 -9.74 13.57
N HIS A 240 -8.63 -10.33 14.73
CA HIS A 240 -7.98 -10.00 16.01
C HIS A 240 -6.53 -10.47 16.08
N THR A 241 -6.22 -11.63 15.50
CA THR A 241 -4.84 -12.15 15.40
C THR A 241 -3.97 -11.18 14.60
N ILE A 242 -4.46 -10.74 13.46
CA ILE A 242 -3.75 -9.79 12.57
C ILE A 242 -3.60 -8.42 13.25
N GLN A 243 -4.66 -7.90 13.91
CA GLN A 243 -4.60 -6.67 14.68
C GLN A 243 -3.53 -6.74 15.78
N LYS A 244 -3.54 -7.84 16.54
CA LYS A 244 -2.56 -8.06 17.61
C LYS A 244 -1.13 -8.06 17.05
N TYR A 245 -0.89 -8.80 15.96
CA TYR A 245 0.42 -8.84 15.32
C TYR A 245 0.89 -7.44 14.87
N VAL A 246 0.05 -6.69 14.15
CA VAL A 246 0.37 -5.33 13.69
C VAL A 246 0.66 -4.39 14.86
N PHE A 247 -0.10 -4.52 15.96
CA PHE A 247 0.10 -3.71 17.15
C PHE A 247 1.40 -4.08 17.89
N ASP A 248 1.63 -5.36 18.16
CA ASP A 248 2.80 -5.85 18.91
C ASP A 248 4.12 -5.55 18.19
N ASN A 249 4.11 -5.63 16.85
CA ASN A 249 5.27 -5.33 16.01
C ASN A 249 5.37 -3.84 15.61
N GLN A 250 4.48 -2.98 16.12
CA GLN A 250 4.47 -1.54 15.87
C GLN A 250 4.45 -1.19 14.37
N ILE A 251 3.76 -1.99 13.53
CA ILE A 251 3.68 -1.77 12.10
C ILE A 251 2.79 -0.56 11.82
N ILE A 252 3.37 0.47 11.18
CA ILE A 252 2.67 1.70 10.82
C ILE A 252 2.04 1.54 9.43
N GLN A 253 0.75 1.21 9.40
CA GLN A 253 0.02 1.08 8.15
C GLN A 253 -0.26 2.44 7.48
N PRO A 254 -0.24 2.53 6.14
CA PRO A 254 -0.46 3.78 5.40
C PRO A 254 -1.87 4.37 5.63
N PHE A 255 -2.85 3.53 5.87
CA PHE A 255 -4.22 3.89 6.23
C PHE A 255 -4.77 2.89 7.26
N LYS A 256 -5.95 3.15 7.80
CA LYS A 256 -6.61 2.24 8.75
C LYS A 256 -7.08 0.96 8.04
N GLN A 257 -6.15 0.05 7.73
CA GLN A 257 -6.52 -1.24 7.16
C GLN A 257 -7.08 -2.15 8.25
N VAL A 258 -6.22 -2.70 9.12
CA VAL A 258 -6.67 -3.69 10.13
C VAL A 258 -7.42 -3.07 11.30
N PHE A 259 -7.24 -1.77 11.54
CA PHE A 259 -7.94 -1.00 12.59
C PHE A 259 -9.10 -0.17 12.05
N ARG A 260 -9.60 -0.48 10.85
CA ARG A 260 -10.79 0.16 10.30
C ARG A 260 -12.03 -0.30 11.09
N GLU A 261 -12.91 0.62 11.39
CA GLU A 261 -14.16 0.31 12.07
C GLU A 261 -15.07 -0.51 11.14
N LEU A 262 -15.50 -1.67 11.61
CA LEU A 262 -16.47 -2.52 10.92
C LEU A 262 -17.80 -2.46 11.62
N TYR A 263 -18.85 -2.23 10.85
CA TYR A 263 -20.21 -2.46 11.30
C TYR A 263 -20.63 -3.87 10.92
N VAL A 264 -20.82 -4.71 11.92
CA VAL A 264 -21.36 -6.05 11.75
C VAL A 264 -22.84 -6.02 12.13
N LYS A 265 -23.70 -6.42 11.20
CA LYS A 265 -25.15 -6.51 11.47
C LYS A 265 -25.41 -7.48 12.59
N THR A 266 -26.30 -7.11 13.52
CA THR A 266 -26.78 -8.00 14.55
C THR A 266 -27.76 -9.04 13.96
N GLU A 267 -28.00 -10.15 14.67
CA GLU A 267 -29.00 -11.15 14.24
C GLU A 267 -30.39 -10.54 14.06
N GLU A 268 -30.76 -9.57 14.92
CA GLU A 268 -32.01 -8.84 14.79
C GLU A 268 -32.08 -8.04 13.48
N GLU A 269 -30.99 -7.39 13.09
CA GLU A 269 -30.92 -6.61 11.84
C GLU A 269 -30.89 -7.49 10.60
N LEU A 270 -30.33 -8.70 10.68
CA LEU A 270 -30.36 -9.68 9.59
C LEU A 270 -31.78 -10.21 9.32
N ASN A 271 -32.63 -10.25 10.34
CA ASN A 271 -34.01 -10.72 10.26
C ASN A 271 -35.05 -9.63 9.99
N MET A 272 -34.62 -8.34 9.89
CA MET A 272 -35.51 -7.21 9.63
C MET A 272 -35.38 -6.74 8.17
N GLU A 273 -36.51 -6.41 7.54
CA GLU A 273 -36.50 -5.75 6.22
C GLU A 273 -35.91 -4.33 6.26
N ARG A 274 -35.95 -3.66 7.40
CA ARG A 274 -35.40 -2.31 7.63
C ARG A 274 -34.84 -2.18 9.05
N SER A 275 -33.57 -1.79 9.18
CA SER A 275 -33.00 -1.38 10.46
C SER A 275 -33.29 0.11 10.69
N LEU A 276 -33.89 0.45 11.83
CA LEU A 276 -34.10 1.84 12.27
C LEU A 276 -32.96 2.34 13.19
N ARG A 277 -32.02 1.48 13.53
CA ARG A 277 -30.95 1.78 14.52
C ARG A 277 -30.11 3.00 14.14
N TYR A 278 -29.93 3.20 12.83
CA TYR A 278 -29.16 4.33 12.28
C TYR A 278 -30.01 5.21 11.36
N ALA A 279 -31.35 5.18 11.53
CA ALA A 279 -32.25 6.02 10.77
C ALA A 279 -31.91 7.51 10.99
N GLY A 280 -31.67 8.24 9.91
CA GLY A 280 -31.28 9.65 9.94
C GLY A 280 -29.76 9.91 9.89
N ASN A 281 -28.92 8.91 10.00
CA ASN A 281 -27.47 9.06 9.75
C ASN A 281 -27.18 8.99 8.25
N GLN A 282 -26.33 9.90 7.76
CA GLN A 282 -25.81 9.81 6.40
C GLN A 282 -24.71 8.76 6.40
N ILE A 283 -24.92 7.68 5.63
CA ILE A 283 -23.87 6.74 5.29
C ILE A 283 -23.05 7.42 4.18
N GLN A 284 -21.82 7.79 4.47
CA GLN A 284 -20.87 8.14 3.42
C GLN A 284 -20.37 6.87 2.79
N PRO A 285 -20.45 6.75 1.45
CA PRO A 285 -19.92 5.59 0.72
C PRO A 285 -18.42 5.50 0.84
#